data_91a3a3fec8fcf4bed285f4705d721de0
#
_entry.id   91a3a3fec8fcf4bed285f4705d721de0
#
_cell.length_a   1.000
_cell.length_b   1.000
_cell.length_c   1.000
_cell.angle_alpha   90.00
_cell.angle_beta   90.00
_cell.angle_gamma   90.00
#
_symmetry.space_group_name_H-M   'P 1'
#
loop_
_entity.id
_entity.type
_entity.pdbx_description
1 polymer ?
#
loop_
_entity_poly.entity_id
_entity_poly.type
_entity_poly.pdbx_seq_one_letter_code
_entity_poly.pdbx_strand_id
1 'polypeptide(L)'
;MSLFIFGNVWLNVKQGMEVLHLQKEYLDGLYVIMILGFARIIDAGTGVNGLVIGTSTFWRFDFYSGVVLLAFRLPLTWYLVKNYGIIGSAIAELAAYAVYNFVRFEFLRRKFNMQPFNKKTLFSIILTTAAYLICYFLLNSIGGWTGIILRAILFSSILIIGIFYLQLTPDANQLYDNFKKKYLVK
;
A
#
# COMPACT_ATOMS: atom_id res chain seq x y z
N MET A 1 6.39 2.17 -1.50
CA MET A 1 6.56 1.09 -0.51
C MET A 1 5.28 0.25 -0.34
N SER A 2 4.11 0.83 -0.07
CA SER A 2 2.85 0.08 0.12
C SER A 2 2.45 -0.81 -1.06
N LEU A 3 2.57 -0.32 -2.30
CA LEU A 3 2.31 -1.11 -3.51
C LEU A 3 3.22 -2.35 -3.60
N PHE A 4 4.50 -2.21 -3.24
CA PHE A 4 5.45 -3.31 -3.21
C PHE A 4 5.05 -4.37 -2.19
N ILE A 5 4.73 -3.95 -0.97
CA ILE A 5 4.32 -4.87 0.10
C ILE A 5 3.02 -5.57 -0.27
N PHE A 6 2.01 -4.79 -0.67
CA PHE A 6 0.71 -5.34 -1.04
C PHE A 6 0.81 -6.31 -2.23
N GLY A 7 1.57 -5.95 -3.28
CA GLY A 7 1.77 -6.80 -4.44
C GLY A 7 2.43 -8.13 -4.09
N ASN A 8 3.47 -8.13 -3.23
CA ASN A 8 4.11 -9.36 -2.76
C ASN A 8 3.16 -10.22 -1.92
N VAL A 9 2.42 -9.60 -1.00
CA VAL A 9 1.45 -10.33 -0.15
C VAL A 9 0.36 -10.93 -1.04
N TRP A 10 -0.26 -10.11 -1.90
CA TRP A 10 -1.38 -10.56 -2.72
C TRP A 10 -0.99 -11.64 -3.72
N LEU A 11 0.21 -11.57 -4.28
CA LEU A 11 0.74 -12.57 -5.21
C LEU A 11 0.92 -13.95 -4.57
N ASN A 12 1.22 -13.99 -3.26
CA ASN A 12 1.64 -15.20 -2.58
C ASN A 12 0.66 -15.69 -1.49
N VAL A 13 -0.31 -14.85 -1.06
CA VAL A 13 -1.16 -15.14 0.11
C VAL A 13 -1.95 -16.43 -0.04
N LYS A 14 -2.56 -16.67 -1.21
CA LYS A 14 -3.36 -17.88 -1.45
C LYS A 14 -2.48 -19.14 -1.33
N GLN A 15 -1.33 -19.14 -1.97
CA GLN A 15 -0.41 -20.26 -1.92
C GLN A 15 0.24 -20.42 -0.54
N GLY A 16 0.50 -19.33 0.17
CA GLY A 16 0.94 -19.37 1.57
C GLY A 16 -0.07 -20.08 2.46
N MET A 17 -1.36 -19.80 2.29
CA MET A 17 -2.42 -20.49 3.02
C MET A 17 -2.48 -21.99 2.70
N GLU A 18 -2.32 -22.34 1.42
CA GLU A 18 -2.28 -23.75 0.98
C GLU A 18 -1.08 -24.50 1.55
N VAL A 19 0.10 -23.90 1.53
CA VAL A 19 1.34 -24.51 2.04
C VAL A 19 1.33 -24.65 3.56
N LEU A 20 0.69 -23.71 4.26
CA LEU A 20 0.50 -23.77 5.72
C LEU A 20 -0.67 -24.67 6.13
N HIS A 21 -1.33 -25.32 5.18
CA HIS A 21 -2.49 -26.22 5.42
C HIS A 21 -3.58 -25.56 6.26
N LEU A 22 -3.84 -24.26 6.01
CA LEU A 22 -4.87 -23.52 6.73
C LEU A 22 -6.27 -24.03 6.34
N GLN A 23 -7.20 -23.98 7.29
CA GLN A 23 -8.59 -24.38 7.09
C GLN A 23 -9.25 -23.51 6.02
N LYS A 24 -10.25 -24.07 5.32
CA LYS A 24 -10.92 -23.37 4.20
C LYS A 24 -11.63 -22.09 4.63
N GLU A 25 -12.03 -22.01 5.89
CA GLU A 25 -12.66 -20.81 6.50
C GLU A 25 -11.74 -19.58 6.44
N TYR A 26 -10.41 -19.77 6.42
CA TYR A 26 -9.44 -18.69 6.25
C TYR A 26 -9.42 -18.09 4.83
N LEU A 27 -9.99 -18.80 3.83
CA LEU A 27 -10.08 -18.27 2.46
C LEU A 27 -10.99 -17.04 2.38
N ASP A 28 -11.98 -16.93 3.25
CA ASP A 28 -12.82 -15.73 3.36
C ASP A 28 -12.01 -14.51 3.84
N GLY A 29 -10.94 -14.76 4.58
CA GLY A 29 -9.98 -13.74 4.98
C GLY A 29 -9.19 -13.11 3.82
N LEU A 30 -9.14 -13.74 2.63
CA LEU A 30 -8.49 -13.16 1.45
C LEU A 30 -9.14 -11.83 1.04
N TYR A 31 -10.47 -11.76 1.08
CA TYR A 31 -11.19 -10.51 0.79
C TYR A 31 -10.87 -9.41 1.82
N VAL A 32 -10.72 -9.79 3.08
CA VAL A 32 -10.32 -8.87 4.15
C VAL A 32 -8.92 -8.33 3.88
N ILE A 33 -7.95 -9.20 3.57
CA ILE A 33 -6.57 -8.81 3.24
C ILE A 33 -6.55 -7.88 2.02
N MET A 34 -7.34 -8.18 0.99
CA MET A 34 -7.44 -7.35 -0.20
C MET A 34 -7.95 -5.94 0.13
N ILE A 35 -9.07 -5.84 0.85
CA ILE A 35 -9.72 -4.58 1.21
C ILE A 35 -8.80 -3.75 2.11
N LEU A 36 -8.19 -4.36 3.14
CA LEU A 36 -7.24 -3.69 4.01
C LEU A 36 -5.97 -3.26 3.27
N GLY A 37 -5.51 -4.06 2.31
CA GLY A 37 -4.39 -3.70 1.44
C GLY A 37 -4.68 -2.43 0.63
N PHE A 38 -5.88 -2.32 0.05
CA PHE A 38 -6.31 -1.10 -0.64
C PHE A 38 -6.40 0.10 0.32
N ALA A 39 -6.92 -0.10 1.54
CA ALA A 39 -6.95 0.96 2.55
C ALA A 39 -5.53 1.49 2.85
N ARG A 40 -4.55 0.59 2.98
CA ARG A 40 -3.14 0.96 3.19
C ARG A 40 -2.49 1.62 1.97
N ILE A 41 -2.87 1.22 0.75
CA ILE A 41 -2.39 1.89 -0.47
C ILE A 41 -2.92 3.33 -0.54
N ILE A 42 -4.20 3.56 -0.23
CA ILE A 42 -4.80 4.89 -0.21
C ILE A 42 -4.11 5.76 0.86
N ASP A 43 -3.94 5.23 2.07
CA ASP A 43 -3.30 5.94 3.18
C ASP A 43 -1.84 6.33 2.84
N ALA A 44 -1.06 5.39 2.33
CA ALA A 44 0.32 5.66 1.91
C ALA A 44 0.41 6.50 0.63
N GLY A 45 -0.58 6.42 -0.26
CA GLY A 45 -0.63 7.17 -1.52
C GLY A 45 -0.83 8.67 -1.32
N THR A 46 -1.47 9.08 -0.23
CA THR A 46 -1.61 10.49 0.15
C THR A 46 -0.34 11.06 0.80
N GLY A 47 0.67 10.22 1.04
CA GLY A 47 2.00 10.62 1.46
C GLY A 47 2.08 11.05 2.94
N VAL A 48 2.97 12.02 3.18
CA VAL A 48 3.27 12.54 4.52
C VAL A 48 2.27 13.60 5.00
N ASN A 49 1.02 13.55 4.54
CA ASN A 49 0.00 14.55 4.85
C ASN A 49 -0.12 14.82 6.37
N GLY A 50 -0.09 13.74 7.17
CA GLY A 50 -0.13 13.85 8.62
C GLY A 50 1.05 14.58 9.21
N LEU A 51 2.24 14.29 8.72
CA LEU A 51 3.46 14.92 9.20
C LEU A 51 3.47 16.41 8.86
N VAL A 52 3.12 16.77 7.62
CA VAL A 52 3.08 18.17 7.16
C VAL A 52 2.06 18.98 7.95
N ILE A 53 0.85 18.46 8.15
CA ILE A 53 -0.19 19.16 8.91
C ILE A 53 0.18 19.24 10.39
N GLY A 54 0.62 18.13 10.99
CA GLY A 54 0.94 18.04 12.41
C GLY A 54 2.13 18.90 12.84
N THR A 55 3.11 19.14 11.96
CA THR A 55 4.27 20.03 12.21
C THR A 55 4.02 21.48 11.82
N SER A 56 2.87 21.79 11.20
CA SER A 56 2.49 23.14 10.80
C SER A 56 1.74 23.89 11.90
N THR A 57 1.46 25.16 11.65
CA THR A 57 0.57 25.98 12.50
C THR A 57 -0.86 25.43 12.57
N PHE A 58 -1.20 24.50 11.68
CA PHE A 58 -2.52 23.86 11.60
C PHE A 58 -2.59 22.50 12.30
N TRP A 59 -1.68 22.18 13.24
CA TRP A 59 -1.68 20.92 14.00
C TRP A 59 -3.03 20.59 14.66
N ARG A 60 -3.83 21.60 15.02
CA ARG A 60 -5.19 21.42 15.57
C ARG A 60 -6.13 20.75 14.55
N PHE A 61 -5.96 21.06 13.26
CA PHE A 61 -6.75 20.39 12.23
C PHE A 61 -6.43 18.89 12.16
N ASP A 62 -5.16 18.53 12.32
CA ASP A 62 -4.76 17.12 12.38
C ASP A 62 -5.43 16.38 13.53
N PHE A 63 -5.42 16.99 14.71
CA PHE A 63 -6.09 16.44 15.89
C PHE A 63 -7.61 16.30 15.69
N TYR A 64 -8.30 17.36 15.26
CA TYR A 64 -9.75 17.32 15.05
C TYR A 64 -10.15 16.35 13.94
N SER A 65 -9.40 16.29 12.86
CA SER A 65 -9.66 15.33 11.77
C SER A 65 -9.51 13.87 12.24
N GLY A 66 -8.57 13.59 13.14
CA GLY A 66 -8.42 12.29 13.79
C GLY A 66 -9.60 11.93 14.70
N VAL A 67 -10.10 12.90 15.50
CA VAL A 67 -11.28 12.70 16.35
C VAL A 67 -12.53 12.42 15.47
N VAL A 68 -12.72 13.18 14.39
CA VAL A 68 -13.83 12.99 13.46
C VAL A 68 -13.74 11.62 12.79
N LEU A 69 -12.52 11.21 12.35
CA LEU A 69 -12.30 9.87 11.82
C LEU A 69 -12.75 8.79 12.81
N LEU A 70 -12.34 8.90 14.07
CA LEU A 70 -12.68 7.92 15.10
C LEU A 70 -14.20 7.87 15.34
N ALA A 71 -14.83 9.05 15.47
CA ALA A 71 -16.27 9.18 15.66
C ALA A 71 -17.10 8.61 14.49
N PHE A 72 -16.58 8.70 13.28
CA PHE A 72 -17.19 8.10 12.09
C PHE A 72 -16.90 6.59 11.98
N ARG A 73 -15.66 6.18 12.23
CA ARG A 73 -15.21 4.80 12.07
C ARG A 73 -15.90 3.84 13.04
N LEU A 74 -16.08 4.23 14.31
CA LEU A 74 -16.66 3.33 15.33
C LEU A 74 -18.09 2.90 14.99
N PRO A 75 -19.06 3.81 14.75
CA PRO A 75 -20.43 3.40 14.40
C PRO A 75 -20.49 2.69 13.05
N LEU A 76 -19.69 3.11 12.08
CA LEU A 76 -19.62 2.47 10.77
C LEU A 76 -19.13 1.03 10.88
N THR A 77 -18.07 0.79 11.68
CA THR A 77 -17.55 -0.56 11.92
C THR A 77 -18.59 -1.43 12.61
N TRP A 78 -19.25 -0.90 13.66
CA TRP A 78 -20.30 -1.65 14.36
C TRP A 78 -21.44 -2.06 13.43
N TYR A 79 -21.94 -1.12 12.60
CA TYR A 79 -23.00 -1.38 11.65
C TYR A 79 -22.61 -2.42 10.58
N LEU A 80 -21.42 -2.27 9.98
CA LEU A 80 -20.97 -3.15 8.91
C LEU A 80 -20.56 -4.54 9.43
N VAL A 81 -19.97 -4.63 10.62
CA VAL A 81 -19.64 -5.93 11.24
C VAL A 81 -20.94 -6.70 11.58
N LYS A 82 -21.96 -6.02 12.06
CA LYS A 82 -23.25 -6.66 12.35
C LYS A 82 -23.89 -7.29 11.10
N ASN A 83 -23.73 -6.65 9.93
CA ASN A 83 -24.38 -7.10 8.69
C ASN A 83 -23.49 -8.02 7.83
N TYR A 84 -22.17 -7.81 7.84
CA TYR A 84 -21.22 -8.47 6.93
C TYR A 84 -20.08 -9.20 7.65
N GLY A 85 -20.14 -9.33 8.97
CA GLY A 85 -19.11 -10.00 9.76
C GLY A 85 -17.73 -9.35 9.61
N ILE A 86 -16.70 -10.17 9.53
CA ILE A 86 -15.31 -9.71 9.47
C ILE A 86 -15.01 -8.87 8.23
N ILE A 87 -15.63 -9.14 7.10
CA ILE A 87 -15.50 -8.35 5.87
C ILE A 87 -16.01 -6.92 6.09
N GLY A 88 -17.09 -6.78 6.89
CA GLY A 88 -17.63 -5.48 7.26
C GLY A 88 -16.64 -4.57 7.97
N SER A 89 -15.78 -5.12 8.81
CA SER A 89 -14.72 -4.33 9.47
C SER A 89 -13.70 -3.78 8.48
N ALA A 90 -13.31 -4.58 7.49
CA ALA A 90 -12.37 -4.16 6.45
C ALA A 90 -12.98 -3.08 5.53
N ILE A 91 -14.27 -3.21 5.18
CA ILE A 91 -14.98 -2.20 4.39
C ILE A 91 -15.10 -0.89 5.18
N ALA A 92 -15.41 -0.96 6.49
CA ALA A 92 -15.47 0.20 7.35
C ALA A 92 -14.12 0.93 7.41
N GLU A 93 -13.03 0.18 7.53
CA GLU A 93 -11.69 0.73 7.54
C GLU A 93 -11.35 1.42 6.22
N LEU A 94 -11.59 0.75 5.08
CA LEU A 94 -11.37 1.31 3.75
C LEU A 94 -12.15 2.62 3.56
N ALA A 95 -13.44 2.63 3.87
CA ALA A 95 -14.30 3.81 3.73
C ALA A 95 -13.83 4.96 4.64
N ALA A 96 -13.52 4.65 5.91
CA ALA A 96 -13.06 5.65 6.86
C ALA A 96 -11.73 6.27 6.43
N TYR A 97 -10.74 5.47 6.01
CA TYR A 97 -9.47 5.98 5.51
C TYR A 97 -9.59 6.73 4.19
N ALA A 98 -10.46 6.30 3.28
CA ALA A 98 -10.69 7.01 2.03
C ALA A 98 -11.23 8.43 2.28
N VAL A 99 -12.25 8.56 3.14
CA VAL A 99 -12.81 9.86 3.50
C VAL A 99 -11.78 10.72 4.25
N TYR A 100 -11.09 10.15 5.23
CA TYR A 100 -10.09 10.84 6.02
C TYR A 100 -8.95 11.39 5.17
N ASN A 101 -8.37 10.56 4.32
CA ASN A 101 -7.28 10.97 3.44
C ASN A 101 -7.74 11.96 2.38
N PHE A 102 -8.98 11.86 1.89
CA PHE A 102 -9.55 12.84 0.98
C PHE A 102 -9.68 14.22 1.63
N VAL A 103 -10.18 14.29 2.87
CA VAL A 103 -10.30 15.56 3.62
C VAL A 103 -8.93 16.20 3.85
N ARG A 104 -7.92 15.41 4.24
CA ARG A 104 -6.55 15.89 4.45
C ARG A 104 -5.88 16.33 3.14
N PHE A 105 -6.09 15.58 2.08
CA PHE A 105 -5.61 15.94 0.75
C PHE A 105 -6.17 17.30 0.30
N GLU A 106 -7.49 17.48 0.43
CA GLU A 106 -8.13 18.74 0.02
C GLU A 106 -7.69 19.92 0.90
N PHE A 107 -7.47 19.69 2.19
CA PHE A 107 -6.91 20.69 3.09
C PHE A 107 -5.50 21.13 2.67
N LEU A 108 -4.60 20.18 2.38
CA LEU A 108 -3.25 20.47 1.93
C LEU A 108 -3.22 21.16 0.57
N ARG A 109 -4.07 20.73 -0.34
CA ARG A 109 -4.22 21.36 -1.66
C ARG A 109 -4.61 22.81 -1.52
N ARG A 110 -5.62 23.13 -0.66
CA ARG A 110 -6.13 24.51 -0.51
C ARG A 110 -5.20 25.41 0.30
N LYS A 111 -4.56 24.89 1.36
CA LYS A 111 -3.76 25.71 2.28
C LYS A 111 -2.28 25.80 1.88
N PHE A 112 -1.73 24.74 1.31
CA PHE A 112 -0.30 24.66 1.01
C PHE A 112 0.00 24.53 -0.49
N ASN A 113 -1.01 24.49 -1.37
CA ASN A 113 -0.86 24.24 -2.82
C ASN A 113 -0.09 22.94 -3.13
N MET A 114 -0.15 21.95 -2.22
CA MET A 114 0.57 20.68 -2.35
C MET A 114 -0.32 19.64 -3.03
N GLN A 115 0.25 18.97 -4.04
CA GLN A 115 -0.38 17.82 -4.70
C GLN A 115 0.53 16.60 -4.55
N PRO A 116 0.12 15.57 -3.78
CA PRO A 116 0.92 14.34 -3.61
C PRO A 116 0.93 13.47 -4.87
N PHE A 117 -0.11 13.57 -5.70
CA PHE A 117 -0.22 12.78 -6.93
C PHE A 117 0.54 13.43 -8.08
N ASN A 118 1.57 12.73 -8.57
CA ASN A 118 2.39 13.15 -9.69
C ASN A 118 2.36 12.03 -10.77
N LYS A 119 2.83 12.34 -11.98
CA LYS A 119 3.03 11.37 -13.07
C LYS A 119 3.83 10.16 -12.61
N LYS A 120 4.80 10.35 -11.73
CA LYS A 120 5.59 9.27 -11.11
C LYS A 120 4.74 8.29 -10.29
N THR A 121 3.70 8.77 -9.61
CA THR A 121 2.75 7.91 -8.88
C THR A 121 1.99 7.01 -9.85
N LEU A 122 1.53 7.55 -10.97
CA LEU A 122 0.86 6.76 -12.01
C LEU A 122 1.79 5.70 -12.60
N PHE A 123 3.04 6.07 -12.94
CA PHE A 123 4.04 5.12 -13.43
C PHE A 123 4.35 4.03 -12.41
N SER A 124 4.39 4.35 -11.12
CA SER A 124 4.59 3.35 -10.06
C SER A 124 3.44 2.33 -9.99
N ILE A 125 2.20 2.79 -10.17
CA ILE A 125 1.02 1.90 -10.20
C ILE A 125 1.08 0.99 -11.44
N ILE A 126 1.36 1.57 -12.62
CA ILE A 126 1.47 0.80 -13.87
C ILE A 126 2.59 -0.25 -13.77
N LEU A 127 3.77 0.15 -13.28
CA LEU A 127 4.91 -0.75 -13.11
C LEU A 127 4.57 -1.90 -12.16
N THR A 128 3.94 -1.60 -11.01
CA THR A 128 3.56 -2.62 -10.03
C THR A 128 2.53 -3.59 -10.61
N THR A 129 1.52 -3.07 -11.33
CA THR A 129 0.50 -3.90 -11.97
C THR A 129 1.11 -4.78 -13.06
N ALA A 130 1.99 -4.24 -13.89
CA ALA A 130 2.69 -5.01 -14.93
C ALA A 130 3.58 -6.10 -14.30
N ALA A 131 4.35 -5.77 -13.27
CA ALA A 131 5.18 -6.74 -12.54
C ALA A 131 4.33 -7.86 -11.93
N TYR A 132 3.18 -7.52 -11.35
CA TYR A 132 2.23 -8.49 -10.80
C TYR A 132 1.73 -9.45 -11.89
N LEU A 133 1.27 -8.92 -13.02
CA LEU A 133 0.77 -9.74 -14.13
C LEU A 133 1.86 -10.66 -14.70
N ILE A 134 3.07 -10.13 -14.89
CA ILE A 134 4.21 -10.93 -15.37
C ILE A 134 4.48 -12.11 -14.42
N CYS A 135 4.59 -11.84 -13.12
CA CYS A 135 4.83 -12.89 -12.12
C CYS A 135 3.68 -13.89 -12.06
N TYR A 136 2.45 -13.42 -12.13
CA TYR A 136 1.26 -14.26 -12.10
C TYR A 136 1.24 -15.22 -13.30
N PHE A 137 1.43 -14.73 -14.53
CA PHE A 137 1.37 -15.59 -15.72
C PHE A 137 2.58 -16.53 -15.85
N LEU A 138 3.78 -16.07 -15.47
CA LEU A 138 4.99 -16.90 -15.61
C LEU A 138 5.12 -17.98 -14.54
N LEU A 139 4.71 -17.69 -13.31
CA LEU A 139 5.01 -18.54 -12.17
C LEU A 139 3.76 -19.16 -11.51
N ASN A 140 2.58 -19.00 -12.12
CA ASN A 140 1.34 -19.54 -11.56
C ASN A 140 1.35 -21.08 -11.47
N SER A 141 2.08 -21.75 -12.37
CA SER A 141 2.20 -23.21 -12.41
C SER A 141 3.12 -23.79 -11.34
N ILE A 142 3.96 -22.95 -10.70
CA ILE A 142 4.92 -23.42 -9.70
C ILE A 142 4.29 -23.30 -8.33
N GLY A 143 4.03 -24.45 -7.67
CA GLY A 143 3.45 -24.53 -6.34
C GLY A 143 4.48 -24.60 -5.22
N GLY A 144 4.00 -24.62 -3.97
CA GLY A 144 4.80 -24.81 -2.77
C GLY A 144 5.68 -23.61 -2.39
N TRP A 145 6.60 -23.83 -1.45
CA TRP A 145 7.53 -22.82 -0.98
C TRP A 145 8.42 -22.24 -2.09
N THR A 146 8.82 -23.07 -3.05
CA THR A 146 9.63 -22.66 -4.20
C THR A 146 8.90 -21.63 -5.04
N GLY A 147 7.60 -21.81 -5.31
CA GLY A 147 6.79 -20.86 -6.06
C GLY A 147 6.67 -19.50 -5.34
N ILE A 148 6.47 -19.51 -4.02
CA ILE A 148 6.39 -18.30 -3.20
C ILE A 148 7.70 -17.51 -3.29
N ILE A 149 8.84 -18.19 -3.07
CA ILE A 149 10.17 -17.55 -3.09
C ILE A 149 10.49 -16.99 -4.48
N LEU A 150 10.26 -17.77 -5.54
CA LEU A 150 10.54 -17.33 -6.91
C LEU A 150 9.69 -16.13 -7.31
N ARG A 151 8.39 -16.11 -6.97
CA ARG A 151 7.51 -14.96 -7.24
C ARG A 151 7.95 -13.74 -6.46
N ALA A 152 8.29 -13.90 -5.16
CA ALA A 152 8.74 -12.78 -4.34
C ALA A 152 10.05 -12.18 -4.87
N ILE A 153 11.02 -13.01 -5.29
CA ILE A 153 12.29 -12.55 -5.86
C ILE A 153 12.06 -11.87 -7.22
N LEU A 154 11.31 -12.50 -8.12
CA LEU A 154 11.06 -11.96 -9.45
C LEU A 154 10.32 -10.63 -9.39
N PHE A 155 9.23 -10.56 -8.62
CA PHE A 155 8.44 -9.35 -8.43
C PHE A 155 9.28 -8.22 -7.83
N SER A 156 10.07 -8.52 -6.80
CA SER A 156 10.96 -7.55 -6.17
C SER A 156 12.03 -7.05 -7.14
N SER A 157 12.63 -7.94 -7.92
CA SER A 157 13.65 -7.58 -8.91
C SER A 157 13.08 -6.68 -10.01
N ILE A 158 11.91 -7.00 -10.56
CA ILE A 158 11.27 -6.17 -11.59
C ILE A 158 10.97 -4.77 -11.04
N LEU A 159 10.45 -4.69 -9.81
CA LEU A 159 10.13 -3.40 -9.21
C LEU A 159 11.38 -2.57 -8.89
N ILE A 160 12.43 -3.18 -8.32
CA ILE A 160 13.68 -2.50 -8.03
C ILE A 160 14.28 -1.95 -9.33
N ILE A 161 14.45 -2.81 -10.34
CA ILE A 161 15.00 -2.40 -11.64
C ILE A 161 14.15 -1.31 -12.28
N GLY A 162 12.81 -1.47 -12.27
CA GLY A 162 11.89 -0.49 -12.85
C GLY A 162 11.91 0.86 -12.13
N ILE A 163 12.02 0.90 -10.80
CA ILE A 163 12.11 2.13 -10.02
C ILE A 163 13.40 2.89 -10.37
N PHE A 164 14.54 2.18 -10.48
CA PHE A 164 15.81 2.79 -10.88
C PHE A 164 15.79 3.26 -12.33
N TYR A 165 15.31 2.44 -13.25
CA TYR A 165 15.28 2.77 -14.68
C TYR A 165 14.36 3.96 -14.98
N LEU A 166 13.17 4.01 -14.37
CA LEU A 166 12.21 5.09 -14.55
C LEU A 166 12.45 6.30 -13.64
N GLN A 167 13.48 6.27 -12.80
CA GLN A 167 13.83 7.33 -11.85
C GLN A 167 12.62 7.83 -11.04
N LEU A 168 11.81 6.89 -10.57
CA LEU A 168 10.54 7.18 -9.89
C LEU A 168 10.76 7.88 -8.54
N THR A 169 11.89 7.63 -7.88
CA THR A 169 12.22 8.19 -6.58
C THR A 169 13.54 8.95 -6.67
N PRO A 170 13.59 10.26 -6.34
CA PRO A 170 14.83 11.03 -6.31
C PRO A 170 15.85 10.45 -5.32
N ASP A 171 15.38 9.89 -4.21
CA ASP A 171 16.23 9.28 -3.19
C ASP A 171 16.95 8.02 -3.66
N ALA A 172 16.38 7.29 -4.66
CA ALA A 172 17.01 6.10 -5.21
C ALA A 172 18.36 6.43 -5.89
N ASN A 173 18.42 7.55 -6.61
CA ASN A 173 19.67 8.00 -7.25
C ASN A 173 20.70 8.42 -6.19
N GLN A 174 20.28 9.10 -5.13
CA GLN A 174 21.18 9.49 -4.04
C GLN A 174 21.70 8.25 -3.28
N LEU A 175 20.85 7.25 -3.05
CA LEU A 175 21.28 5.99 -2.45
C LEU A 175 22.28 5.25 -3.35
N TYR A 176 22.03 5.19 -4.65
CA TYR A 176 22.96 4.57 -5.61
C TYR A 176 24.31 5.29 -5.63
N ASP A 177 24.34 6.63 -5.69
CA ASP A 177 25.57 7.42 -5.68
C ASP A 177 26.33 7.28 -4.36
N ASN A 178 25.62 7.22 -3.23
CA ASN A 178 26.24 6.99 -1.93
C ASN A 178 26.82 5.57 -1.80
N PHE A 179 26.11 4.56 -2.33
CA PHE A 179 26.62 3.19 -2.39
C PHE A 179 27.86 3.10 -3.29
N LYS A 180 27.82 3.72 -4.47
CA LYS A 180 28.94 3.77 -5.41
C LYS A 180 30.17 4.44 -4.78
N LYS A 181 29.99 5.58 -4.12
CA LYS A 181 31.07 6.28 -3.40
C LYS A 181 31.64 5.46 -2.25
N LYS A 182 30.80 4.72 -1.51
CA LYS A 182 31.23 3.97 -0.32
C LYS A 182 31.96 2.66 -0.65
N TYR A 183 31.59 1.99 -1.74
CA TYR A 183 32.05 0.63 -2.03
C TYR A 183 32.81 0.47 -3.36
N LEU A 184 32.69 1.39 -4.31
CA LEU A 184 33.30 1.29 -5.64
C LEU A 184 34.37 2.36 -5.91
N VAL A 185 34.46 3.39 -5.09
CA VAL A 185 35.53 4.40 -5.15
C VAL A 185 36.35 4.28 -3.85
N LYS A 186 37.22 3.29 -3.86
CA LYS A 186 38.38 3.21 -2.97
C LYS A 186 39.59 3.50 -3.79
#